data_6689ee6307dcd537d35de5c7b63124cf
#
_entry.id   6689ee6307dcd537d35de5c7b63124cf
#
_cell.length_a   1.000
_cell.length_b   1.000
_cell.length_c   1.000
_cell.angle_alpha   90.00
_cell.angle_beta   90.00
_cell.angle_gamma   90.00
#
_symmetry.space_group_name_H-M   'P 1'
#
loop_
_entity.id
_entity.type
_entity.pdbx_description
1 polymer ?
#
loop_
_entity_poly.entity_id
_entity_poly.type
_entity_poly.pdbx_seq_one_letter_code
_entity_poly.pdbx_strand_id
1 'polypeptide(L)'
;MARELRNYINELKKKYRELEKEKLEEKNKKNNTSYKTSETSDELYLLNNFSFFLLSNNDNIEYEPKRYYNHKFKMYLNTYQLEEMFFSVDENLKKFSDLKQLYHDFNKDDFDTLEDVEIMLDTIILKYKNCGYAIFRNFAVLLEDHKQLIINSFIRVEVVDSNGEYILRMLSNGPMESFNNIPKDYKHISNGVSNFEYTRNRILWATRKNPSILGVPKVLPKTNKNKRK
;
A
#
# COMPACT_ATOMS: atom_id res chain seq x y z
N MET A 1 0.21 -0.41 10.91
CA MET A 1 0.52 -1.82 10.58
C MET A 1 1.67 -1.96 9.56
N ALA A 2 1.54 -1.62 8.29
CA ALA A 2 2.60 -1.87 7.28
C ALA A 2 4.00 -1.32 7.62
N ARG A 3 4.10 -0.11 8.19
CA ARG A 3 5.36 0.48 8.65
C ARG A 3 6.01 -0.36 9.76
N GLU A 4 5.22 -0.84 10.70
CA GLU A 4 5.71 -1.63 11.83
C GLU A 4 6.15 -3.03 11.40
N LEU A 5 5.44 -3.67 10.47
CA LEU A 5 5.87 -4.92 9.85
C LEU A 5 7.22 -4.76 9.12
N ARG A 6 7.40 -3.65 8.42
CA ARG A 6 8.69 -3.32 7.80
C ARG A 6 9.80 -3.11 8.82
N ASN A 7 9.51 -2.44 9.93
CA ASN A 7 10.45 -2.27 11.02
C ASN A 7 10.85 -3.62 11.62
N TYR A 8 9.89 -4.52 11.83
CA TYR A 8 10.18 -5.88 12.30
C TYR A 8 11.14 -6.64 11.37
N ILE A 9 10.89 -6.60 10.05
CA ILE A 9 11.84 -7.18 9.08
C ILE A 9 13.23 -6.56 9.20
N ASN A 10 13.31 -5.24 9.38
CA ASN A 10 14.59 -4.56 9.52
C ASN A 10 15.34 -4.95 10.81
N GLU A 11 14.62 -5.19 11.89
CA GLU A 11 15.19 -5.72 13.15
C GLU A 11 15.73 -7.15 12.94
N LEU A 12 14.98 -8.02 12.27
CA LEU A 12 15.47 -9.35 11.89
C LEU A 12 16.74 -9.27 11.03
N LYS A 13 16.74 -8.40 10.01
CA LYS A 13 17.93 -8.18 9.17
C LYS A 13 19.13 -7.71 9.98
N LYS A 14 18.93 -6.83 10.97
CA LYS A 14 19.99 -6.37 11.86
C LYS A 14 20.53 -7.52 12.70
N LYS A 15 19.65 -8.31 13.32
CA LYS A 15 20.00 -9.50 14.11
C LYS A 15 20.86 -10.49 13.29
N TYR A 16 20.44 -10.83 12.08
CA TYR A 16 21.19 -11.78 11.25
C TYR A 16 22.52 -11.20 10.77
N ARG A 17 22.63 -9.92 10.50
CA ARG A 17 23.93 -9.26 10.19
C ARG A 17 24.90 -9.30 11.39
N GLU A 18 24.41 -9.13 12.59
CA GLU A 18 25.23 -9.24 13.81
C GLU A 18 25.73 -10.66 14.00
N LEU A 19 24.86 -11.66 13.84
CA LEU A 19 25.24 -13.08 13.88
C LEU A 19 26.28 -13.45 12.80
N GLU A 20 26.17 -12.89 11.60
CA GLU A 20 27.17 -13.10 10.55
C GLU A 20 28.54 -12.52 10.92
N LYS A 21 28.57 -11.34 11.52
CA LYS A 21 29.81 -10.72 12.01
C LYS A 21 30.47 -11.56 13.10
N GLU A 22 29.70 -12.01 14.08
CA GLU A 22 30.19 -12.88 15.16
C GLU A 22 30.79 -14.18 14.60
N LYS A 23 30.09 -14.86 13.70
CA LYS A 23 30.58 -16.07 13.02
C LYS A 23 31.86 -15.82 12.24
N LEU A 24 31.99 -14.64 11.60
CA LEU A 24 33.19 -14.25 10.84
C LEU A 24 34.38 -14.03 11.79
N GLU A 25 34.15 -13.32 12.90
CA GLU A 25 35.18 -13.06 13.92
C GLU A 25 35.67 -14.38 14.54
N GLU A 26 34.76 -15.31 14.86
CA GLU A 26 35.14 -16.63 15.36
C GLU A 26 35.96 -17.44 14.34
N LYS A 27 35.56 -17.43 13.05
CA LYS A 27 36.31 -18.08 11.99
C LYS A 27 37.71 -17.47 11.82
N ASN A 28 37.79 -16.14 11.85
CA ASN A 28 39.08 -15.43 11.75
C ASN A 28 40.00 -15.76 12.93
N LYS A 29 39.48 -15.83 14.15
CA LYS A 29 40.22 -16.22 15.35
C LYS A 29 40.72 -17.67 15.27
N LYS A 30 39.85 -18.62 14.82
CA LYS A 30 40.23 -20.03 14.71
C LYS A 30 41.27 -20.29 13.63
N ASN A 31 41.18 -19.60 12.50
CA ASN A 31 42.03 -19.84 11.34
C ASN A 31 43.26 -18.90 11.25
N ASN A 32 43.41 -18.01 12.22
CA ASN A 32 44.41 -16.94 12.22
C ASN A 32 44.44 -16.14 10.90
N THR A 33 43.23 -15.85 10.37
CA THR A 33 43.01 -15.16 9.09
C THR A 33 42.27 -13.85 9.32
N SER A 34 42.31 -12.96 8.33
CA SER A 34 41.63 -11.67 8.38
C SER A 34 40.70 -11.49 7.18
N TYR A 35 39.65 -12.32 7.09
CA TYR A 35 38.60 -12.11 6.10
C TYR A 35 37.75 -10.89 6.45
N LYS A 36 37.45 -10.03 5.47
CA LYS A 36 36.67 -8.80 5.65
C LYS A 36 35.18 -9.01 5.41
N THR A 37 34.79 -10.03 4.68
CA THR A 37 33.40 -10.31 4.31
C THR A 37 33.07 -11.77 4.55
N SER A 38 31.86 -12.03 5.08
CA SER A 38 31.28 -13.36 5.13
C SER A 38 30.37 -13.58 3.91
N GLU A 39 30.10 -14.82 3.56
CA GLU A 39 28.96 -15.12 2.69
C GLU A 39 27.67 -14.75 3.42
N THR A 40 26.75 -14.11 2.68
CA THR A 40 25.41 -13.76 3.22
C THR A 40 24.67 -15.04 3.61
N SER A 41 24.16 -15.10 4.82
CA SER A 41 23.34 -16.23 5.28
C SER A 41 22.08 -16.40 4.45
N ASP A 42 21.51 -17.58 4.46
CA ASP A 42 20.29 -17.88 3.71
C ASP A 42 19.10 -17.08 4.23
N GLU A 43 19.02 -16.90 5.56
CA GLU A 43 18.00 -16.10 6.22
C GLU A 43 18.09 -14.63 5.83
N LEU A 44 19.30 -14.06 5.85
CA LEU A 44 19.49 -12.66 5.46
C LEU A 44 19.21 -12.46 3.97
N TYR A 45 19.58 -13.42 3.14
CA TYR A 45 19.24 -13.40 1.71
C TYR A 45 17.73 -13.41 1.49
N LEU A 46 16.99 -14.29 2.18
CA LEU A 46 15.53 -14.37 2.11
C LEU A 46 14.87 -13.06 2.57
N LEU A 47 15.28 -12.52 3.71
CA LEU A 47 14.77 -11.26 4.22
C LEU A 47 15.03 -10.08 3.28
N ASN A 48 16.15 -10.06 2.57
CA ASN A 48 16.49 -8.97 1.66
C ASN A 48 15.69 -9.01 0.35
N ASN A 49 15.50 -10.18 -0.22
CA ASN A 49 14.96 -10.34 -1.56
C ASN A 49 13.46 -10.70 -1.58
N PHE A 50 12.93 -11.31 -0.52
CA PHE A 50 11.58 -11.85 -0.50
C PHE A 50 10.68 -11.25 0.59
N SER A 51 11.06 -10.12 1.16
CA SER A 51 10.23 -9.40 2.16
C SER A 51 8.84 -8.99 1.63
N PHE A 52 8.65 -8.99 0.32
CA PHE A 52 7.36 -8.71 -0.29
C PHE A 52 6.29 -9.76 0.07
N PHE A 53 6.64 -11.00 0.39
CA PHE A 53 5.68 -12.00 0.87
C PHE A 53 4.94 -11.55 2.14
N LEU A 54 5.60 -10.77 3.01
CA LEU A 54 4.93 -10.18 4.17
C LEU A 54 4.34 -8.79 3.86
N LEU A 55 5.01 -7.97 3.06
CA LEU A 55 4.67 -6.54 2.92
C LEU A 55 3.62 -6.28 1.84
N SER A 56 3.54 -7.11 0.80
CA SER A 56 2.53 -7.00 -0.25
C SER A 56 1.26 -7.75 0.14
N ASN A 57 0.15 -7.41 -0.50
CA ASN A 57 -1.07 -8.20 -0.40
C ASN A 57 -0.92 -9.48 -1.21
N ASN A 58 -1.51 -10.58 -0.73
CA ASN A 58 -1.34 -11.89 -1.35
C ASN A 58 -1.82 -11.90 -2.82
N ASP A 59 -2.85 -11.12 -3.15
CA ASP A 59 -3.35 -10.99 -4.52
C ASP A 59 -2.37 -10.35 -5.51
N ASN A 60 -1.40 -9.60 -4.99
CA ASN A 60 -0.36 -8.97 -5.80
C ASN A 60 0.88 -9.86 -5.96
N ILE A 61 0.84 -11.07 -5.41
CA ILE A 61 1.94 -12.04 -5.52
C ILE A 61 1.58 -13.03 -6.61
N GLU A 62 2.37 -13.05 -7.67
CA GLU A 62 2.23 -14.02 -8.74
C GLU A 62 2.85 -15.35 -8.31
N TYR A 63 1.98 -16.33 -8.06
CA TYR A 63 2.40 -17.68 -7.71
C TYR A 63 2.57 -18.53 -8.98
N GLU A 64 3.81 -18.71 -9.40
CA GLU A 64 4.14 -19.55 -10.54
C GLU A 64 4.54 -20.97 -10.09
N PRO A 65 3.94 -22.03 -10.65
CA PRO A 65 4.36 -23.40 -10.38
C PRO A 65 5.71 -23.74 -11.06
N LYS A 66 6.12 -22.94 -12.05
CA LYS A 66 7.39 -23.13 -12.75
C LYS A 66 8.56 -22.88 -11.81
N ARG A 67 9.53 -23.77 -11.85
CA ARG A 67 10.75 -23.67 -11.05
C ARG A 67 11.85 -22.96 -11.81
N TYR A 68 12.52 -22.02 -11.12
CA TYR A 68 13.67 -21.28 -11.62
C TYR A 68 14.89 -21.62 -10.77
N TYR A 69 16.07 -21.66 -11.42
CA TYR A 69 17.30 -21.92 -10.70
C TYR A 69 17.69 -20.74 -9.81
N ASN A 70 17.78 -20.99 -8.51
CA ASN A 70 18.24 -20.01 -7.55
C ASN A 70 19.74 -20.22 -7.28
N HIS A 71 20.57 -19.27 -7.64
CA HIS A 71 22.03 -19.35 -7.51
C HIS A 71 22.50 -19.40 -6.04
N LYS A 72 21.75 -18.78 -5.12
CA LYS A 72 22.10 -18.76 -3.70
C LYS A 72 21.93 -20.15 -3.08
N PHE A 73 20.78 -20.79 -3.33
CA PHE A 73 20.45 -22.11 -2.80
C PHE A 73 20.96 -23.27 -3.67
N LYS A 74 21.48 -22.97 -4.88
CA LYS A 74 21.93 -23.96 -5.86
C LYS A 74 20.88 -25.03 -6.20
N MET A 75 19.60 -24.63 -6.23
CA MET A 75 18.46 -25.51 -6.53
C MET A 75 17.39 -24.80 -7.34
N TYR A 76 16.51 -25.61 -7.96
CA TYR A 76 15.34 -25.10 -8.67
C TYR A 76 14.18 -24.91 -7.69
N LEU A 77 13.69 -23.67 -7.56
CA LEU A 77 12.63 -23.27 -6.65
C LEU A 77 11.50 -22.57 -7.40
N ASN A 78 10.27 -22.79 -6.96
CA ASN A 78 9.10 -22.02 -7.38
C ASN A 78 8.73 -20.98 -6.30
N THR A 79 7.75 -20.12 -6.60
CA THR A 79 7.31 -19.06 -5.69
C THR A 79 6.79 -19.61 -4.36
N TYR A 80 6.07 -20.72 -4.36
CA TYR A 80 5.56 -21.37 -3.14
C TYR A 80 6.68 -21.85 -2.20
N GLN A 81 7.71 -22.46 -2.77
CA GLN A 81 8.85 -22.95 -1.98
C GLN A 81 9.66 -21.78 -1.40
N LEU A 82 9.82 -20.69 -2.16
CA LEU A 82 10.49 -19.47 -1.68
C LEU A 82 9.69 -18.80 -0.56
N GLU A 83 8.37 -18.78 -0.67
CA GLU A 83 7.49 -18.27 0.39
C GLU A 83 7.61 -19.09 1.66
N GLU A 84 7.57 -20.43 1.55
CA GLU A 84 7.73 -21.34 2.68
C GLU A 84 9.09 -21.13 3.37
N MET A 85 10.16 -21.04 2.58
CA MET A 85 11.50 -20.75 3.10
C MET A 85 11.56 -19.36 3.77
N PHE A 86 10.92 -18.34 3.21
CA PHE A 86 10.88 -17.02 3.82
C PHE A 86 10.16 -17.04 5.17
N PHE A 87 9.00 -17.68 5.27
CA PHE A 87 8.26 -17.78 6.53
C PHE A 87 8.93 -18.70 7.56
N SER A 88 9.84 -19.58 7.14
CA SER A 88 10.64 -20.40 8.08
C SER A 88 11.77 -19.64 8.77
N VAL A 89 12.12 -18.43 8.30
CA VAL A 89 13.19 -17.60 8.91
C VAL A 89 12.85 -17.18 10.33
N ASP A 90 11.57 -16.90 10.59
CA ASP A 90 11.07 -16.52 11.91
C ASP A 90 9.60 -16.95 12.05
N GLU A 91 9.24 -17.56 13.17
CA GLU A 91 7.90 -18.11 13.44
C GLU A 91 6.78 -17.07 13.42
N ASN A 92 7.10 -15.79 13.64
CA ASN A 92 6.12 -14.72 13.66
C ASN A 92 5.78 -14.20 12.26
N LEU A 93 6.66 -14.39 11.26
CA LEU A 93 6.44 -13.88 9.90
C LEU A 93 5.13 -14.41 9.31
N LYS A 94 4.90 -15.74 9.42
CA LYS A 94 3.67 -16.35 8.93
C LYS A 94 2.44 -15.86 9.69
N LYS A 95 2.50 -15.80 11.02
CA LYS A 95 1.44 -15.30 11.88
C LYS A 95 1.08 -13.84 11.54
N PHE A 96 2.08 -13.01 11.26
CA PHE A 96 1.89 -11.62 10.86
C PHE A 96 1.25 -11.50 9.48
N SER A 97 1.64 -12.37 8.54
CA SER A 97 1.00 -12.43 7.24
C SER A 97 -0.48 -12.79 7.35
N ASP A 98 -0.80 -13.82 8.12
CA ASP A 98 -2.19 -14.27 8.31
C ASP A 98 -3.05 -13.18 9.01
N LEU A 99 -2.51 -12.52 10.04
CA LEU A 99 -3.20 -11.43 10.71
C LEU A 99 -3.38 -10.20 9.78
N LYS A 100 -2.37 -9.85 8.99
CA LYS A 100 -2.49 -8.78 7.99
C LYS A 100 -3.57 -9.08 6.97
N GLN A 101 -3.63 -10.33 6.50
CA GLN A 101 -4.58 -10.77 5.48
C GLN A 101 -6.03 -10.65 5.95
N LEU A 102 -6.33 -10.89 7.22
CA LEU A 102 -7.69 -10.72 7.77
C LEU A 102 -8.29 -9.33 7.49
N TYR A 103 -7.51 -8.27 7.70
CA TYR A 103 -8.00 -6.91 7.44
C TYR A 103 -8.07 -6.60 5.95
N HIS A 104 -7.19 -7.21 5.17
CA HIS A 104 -7.24 -7.07 3.73
C HIS A 104 -8.48 -7.72 3.14
N ASP A 105 -8.80 -8.96 3.58
CA ASP A 105 -9.98 -9.69 3.15
C ASP A 105 -11.26 -8.95 3.55
N PHE A 106 -11.33 -8.45 4.78
CA PHE A 106 -12.42 -7.59 5.24
C PHE A 106 -12.69 -6.40 4.30
N ASN A 107 -11.64 -5.71 3.82
CA ASN A 107 -11.83 -4.58 2.91
C ASN A 107 -12.26 -4.98 1.49
N LYS A 108 -12.13 -6.25 1.12
CA LYS A 108 -12.54 -6.79 -0.18
C LYS A 108 -13.88 -7.47 -0.14
N ASP A 109 -14.33 -7.81 1.05
CA ASP A 109 -15.56 -8.56 1.23
C ASP A 109 -16.77 -7.73 0.81
N ASP A 110 -17.76 -8.41 0.28
CA ASP A 110 -18.99 -7.82 -0.21
C ASP A 110 -20.11 -8.05 0.79
N PHE A 111 -20.25 -7.15 1.74
CA PHE A 111 -21.24 -7.24 2.81
C PHE A 111 -22.61 -6.82 2.32
N ASP A 112 -23.63 -7.56 2.73
CA ASP A 112 -25.03 -7.26 2.44
C ASP A 112 -25.55 -6.10 3.27
N THR A 113 -25.14 -6.00 4.54
CA THR A 113 -25.59 -4.96 5.46
C THR A 113 -24.43 -4.26 6.18
N LEU A 114 -24.67 -3.04 6.67
CA LEU A 114 -23.68 -2.34 7.50
C LEU A 114 -23.53 -2.99 8.88
N GLU A 115 -24.52 -3.74 9.33
CA GLU A 115 -24.45 -4.51 10.58
C GLU A 115 -23.43 -5.66 10.44
N ASP A 116 -23.40 -6.34 9.29
CA ASP A 116 -22.41 -7.39 9.02
C ASP A 116 -20.98 -6.81 8.98
N VAL A 117 -20.82 -5.63 8.40
CA VAL A 117 -19.53 -4.90 8.41
C VAL A 117 -19.09 -4.62 9.85
N GLU A 118 -20.00 -4.14 10.70
CA GLU A 118 -19.70 -3.84 12.09
C GLU A 118 -19.31 -5.09 12.87
N ILE A 119 -20.07 -6.17 12.77
CA ILE A 119 -19.80 -7.46 13.44
C ILE A 119 -18.44 -8.01 13.02
N MET A 120 -18.13 -7.98 11.72
CA MET A 120 -16.84 -8.49 11.21
C MET A 120 -15.69 -7.63 11.69
N LEU A 121 -15.84 -6.30 11.67
CA LEU A 121 -14.82 -5.36 12.16
C LEU A 121 -14.55 -5.57 13.65
N ASP A 122 -15.58 -5.73 14.47
CA ASP A 122 -15.44 -6.03 15.90
C ASP A 122 -14.71 -7.36 16.14
N THR A 123 -15.03 -8.36 15.35
CA THR A 123 -14.34 -9.67 15.41
C THR A 123 -12.83 -9.53 15.12
N ILE A 124 -12.47 -8.73 14.12
CA ILE A 124 -11.07 -8.46 13.77
C ILE A 124 -10.38 -7.69 14.89
N ILE A 125 -11.02 -6.64 15.43
CA ILE A 125 -10.49 -5.85 16.54
C ILE A 125 -10.21 -6.74 17.75
N LEU A 126 -11.17 -7.59 18.12
CA LEU A 126 -11.02 -8.53 19.23
C LEU A 126 -9.88 -9.51 19.00
N LYS A 127 -9.75 -10.05 17.79
CA LYS A 127 -8.68 -10.96 17.42
C LYS A 127 -7.31 -10.28 17.50
N TYR A 128 -7.19 -9.04 17.06
CA TYR A 128 -5.95 -8.29 17.15
C TYR A 128 -5.57 -7.92 18.60
N LYS A 129 -6.54 -7.59 19.44
CA LYS A 129 -6.30 -7.35 20.87
C LYS A 129 -5.73 -8.58 21.58
N ASN A 130 -6.22 -9.76 21.19
CA ASN A 130 -5.89 -11.03 21.83
C ASN A 130 -4.70 -11.77 21.20
N CYS A 131 -4.16 -11.31 20.07
CA CYS A 131 -3.10 -12.02 19.36
C CYS A 131 -1.72 -12.00 20.05
N GLY A 132 -1.53 -11.20 21.10
CA GLY A 132 -0.27 -11.10 21.84
C GLY A 132 0.77 -10.15 21.21
N TYR A 133 0.59 -9.67 20.00
CA TYR A 133 1.55 -8.83 19.28
C TYR A 133 1.23 -7.34 19.39
N ALA A 134 2.21 -6.53 19.83
CA ALA A 134 2.01 -5.08 20.00
C ALA A 134 1.60 -4.37 18.70
N ILE A 135 2.15 -4.79 17.56
CA ILE A 135 1.86 -4.25 16.23
C ILE A 135 0.34 -4.29 15.93
N PHE A 136 -0.27 -5.43 16.16
CA PHE A 136 -1.70 -5.63 15.89
C PHE A 136 -2.59 -5.06 16.98
N ARG A 137 -2.15 -5.05 18.25
CA ARG A 137 -2.87 -4.36 19.33
C ARG A 137 -2.97 -2.86 19.11
N ASN A 138 -1.86 -2.22 18.71
CA ASN A 138 -1.86 -0.79 18.36
C ASN A 138 -2.76 -0.51 17.15
N PHE A 139 -2.78 -1.43 16.19
CA PHE A 139 -3.67 -1.30 15.04
C PHE A 139 -5.15 -1.50 15.43
N ALA A 140 -5.45 -2.39 16.37
CA ALA A 140 -6.80 -2.56 16.90
C ALA A 140 -7.35 -1.28 17.56
N VAL A 141 -6.52 -0.57 18.34
CA VAL A 141 -6.90 0.73 18.92
C VAL A 141 -7.26 1.73 17.82
N LEU A 142 -6.43 1.82 16.76
CA LEU A 142 -6.70 2.71 15.64
C LEU A 142 -7.99 2.34 14.90
N LEU A 143 -8.30 1.04 14.75
CA LEU A 143 -9.55 0.59 14.15
C LEU A 143 -10.76 0.96 15.01
N GLU A 144 -10.64 0.87 16.35
CA GLU A 144 -11.69 1.30 17.28
C GLU A 144 -11.94 2.80 17.20
N ASP A 145 -10.89 3.60 17.24
CA ASP A 145 -10.98 5.06 17.16
C ASP A 145 -11.66 5.53 15.87
N HIS A 146 -11.52 4.76 14.79
CA HIS A 146 -12.05 5.11 13.48
C HIS A 146 -13.19 4.19 13.02
N LYS A 147 -13.74 3.36 13.94
CA LYS A 147 -14.74 2.33 13.63
C LYS A 147 -15.89 2.87 12.77
N GLN A 148 -16.51 3.95 13.18
CA GLN A 148 -17.64 4.54 12.45
C GLN A 148 -17.26 5.02 11.06
N LEU A 149 -16.06 5.58 10.89
CA LEU A 149 -15.59 6.03 9.58
C LEU A 149 -15.33 4.85 8.63
N ILE A 150 -14.82 3.75 9.19
CA ILE A 150 -14.59 2.50 8.43
C ILE A 150 -15.94 1.93 7.99
N ILE A 151 -16.92 1.80 8.88
CA ILE A 151 -18.28 1.32 8.54
C ILE A 151 -18.89 2.21 7.46
N ASN A 152 -18.80 3.53 7.61
CA ASN A 152 -19.33 4.47 6.63
C ASN A 152 -18.68 4.35 5.25
N SER A 153 -17.45 3.84 5.15
CA SER A 153 -16.78 3.62 3.85
C SER A 153 -17.41 2.49 3.03
N PHE A 154 -18.19 1.62 3.66
CA PHE A 154 -18.95 0.56 2.99
C PHE A 154 -20.35 0.99 2.53
N ILE A 155 -20.77 2.23 2.83
CA ILE A 155 -22.03 2.78 2.31
C ILE A 155 -21.95 2.82 0.78
N ARG A 156 -22.97 2.23 0.15
CA ARG A 156 -23.10 2.24 -1.31
C ARG A 156 -24.08 3.32 -1.72
N VAL A 157 -23.76 4.01 -2.80
CA VAL A 157 -24.61 5.02 -3.41
C VAL A 157 -24.85 4.67 -4.88
N GLU A 158 -26.06 4.96 -5.35
CA GLU A 158 -26.38 4.85 -6.76
C GLU A 158 -25.68 5.98 -7.54
N VAL A 159 -24.96 5.60 -8.54
CA VAL A 159 -24.24 6.53 -9.44
C VAL A 159 -24.57 6.14 -10.86
N VAL A 160 -24.80 7.12 -11.71
CA VAL A 160 -24.97 6.90 -13.15
C VAL A 160 -23.58 6.76 -13.79
N ASP A 161 -23.33 5.65 -14.47
CA ASP A 161 -22.07 5.41 -15.17
C ASP A 161 -21.96 6.19 -16.49
N SER A 162 -20.86 6.00 -17.22
CA SER A 162 -20.63 6.66 -18.50
C SER A 162 -21.63 6.24 -19.61
N ASN A 163 -22.32 5.11 -19.43
CA ASN A 163 -23.29 4.56 -20.35
C ASN A 163 -24.73 4.99 -20.01
N GLY A 164 -24.90 5.70 -18.87
CA GLY A 164 -26.21 6.11 -18.37
C GLY A 164 -26.91 5.07 -17.51
N GLU A 165 -26.24 4.00 -17.13
CA GLU A 165 -26.78 2.95 -16.27
C GLU A 165 -26.55 3.27 -14.77
N TYR A 166 -27.53 2.90 -13.94
CA TYR A 166 -27.39 3.03 -12.49
C TYR A 166 -26.56 1.88 -11.94
N ILE A 167 -25.46 2.23 -11.29
CA ILE A 167 -24.59 1.26 -10.61
C ILE A 167 -24.40 1.66 -9.15
N LEU A 168 -24.35 0.65 -8.26
CA LEU A 168 -24.02 0.84 -6.85
C LEU A 168 -22.50 0.92 -6.70
N ARG A 169 -22.01 2.01 -6.11
CA ARG A 169 -20.59 2.18 -5.78
C ARG A 169 -20.42 2.53 -4.33
N MET A 170 -19.36 2.01 -3.71
CA MET A 170 -18.94 2.46 -2.38
C MET A 170 -18.53 3.93 -2.41
N LEU A 171 -18.84 4.65 -1.34
CA LEU A 171 -18.33 6.01 -1.14
C LEU A 171 -16.80 5.96 -1.06
N SER A 172 -16.14 6.71 -1.91
CA SER A 172 -14.70 6.80 -1.93
C SER A 172 -14.23 8.25 -1.93
N ASN A 173 -13.03 8.49 -1.38
CA ASN A 173 -12.37 9.79 -1.44
C ASN A 173 -11.71 10.08 -2.80
N GLY A 174 -11.82 9.15 -3.76
CA GLY A 174 -11.21 9.28 -5.09
C GLY A 174 -11.52 10.61 -5.79
N PRO A 175 -12.77 11.10 -5.81
CA PRO A 175 -13.08 12.42 -6.36
C PRO A 175 -12.33 13.55 -5.64
N MET A 176 -12.26 13.51 -4.29
CA MET A 176 -11.54 14.51 -3.50
C MET A 176 -10.03 14.44 -3.70
N GLU A 177 -9.48 13.24 -3.82
CA GLU A 177 -8.06 13.06 -4.15
C GLU A 177 -7.73 13.60 -5.55
N SER A 178 -8.60 13.39 -6.53
CA SER A 178 -8.48 13.98 -7.86
C SER A 178 -8.48 15.49 -7.80
N PHE A 179 -9.40 16.09 -7.04
CA PHE A 179 -9.42 17.55 -6.81
C PHE A 179 -8.16 18.05 -6.11
N ASN A 180 -7.66 17.32 -5.11
CA ASN A 180 -6.44 17.68 -4.39
C ASN A 180 -5.16 17.55 -5.22
N ASN A 181 -5.17 16.78 -6.30
CA ASN A 181 -4.04 16.69 -7.23
C ASN A 181 -3.94 17.92 -8.14
N ILE A 182 -5.05 18.58 -8.46
CA ILE A 182 -5.06 19.77 -9.32
C ILE A 182 -4.09 20.87 -8.82
N PRO A 183 -4.07 21.26 -7.53
CA PRO A 183 -3.08 22.20 -7.00
C PRO A 183 -1.63 21.72 -7.12
N LYS A 184 -1.40 20.40 -6.96
CA LYS A 184 -0.06 19.82 -7.07
C LYS A 184 0.44 19.88 -8.51
N ASP A 185 -0.42 19.54 -9.47
CA ASP A 185 -0.10 19.59 -10.89
C ASP A 185 0.19 21.02 -11.34
N TYR A 186 -0.61 21.99 -10.90
CA TYR A 186 -0.35 23.40 -11.15
C TYR A 186 0.99 23.86 -10.60
N LYS A 187 1.33 23.48 -9.38
CA LYS A 187 2.62 23.80 -8.77
C LYS A 187 3.78 23.19 -9.56
N HIS A 188 3.60 21.98 -10.06
CA HIS A 188 4.62 21.29 -10.84
C HIS A 188 4.82 21.93 -12.23
N ILE A 189 3.74 22.21 -12.96
CA ILE A 189 3.77 22.81 -14.29
C ILE A 189 4.30 24.25 -14.24
N SER A 190 4.05 24.97 -13.15
CA SER A 190 4.45 26.38 -13.00
C SER A 190 5.86 26.58 -12.44
N ASN A 191 6.66 25.52 -12.28
CA ASN A 191 8.01 25.56 -11.70
C ASN A 191 8.07 26.30 -10.33
N GLY A 192 7.01 26.23 -9.57
CA GLY A 192 6.81 26.95 -8.32
C GLY A 192 5.94 28.20 -8.51
N VAL A 193 5.20 28.54 -7.47
CA VAL A 193 4.27 29.67 -7.49
C VAL A 193 4.64 30.64 -6.40
N SER A 194 4.99 31.85 -6.79
CA SER A 194 5.34 32.93 -5.87
C SER A 194 4.12 33.68 -5.31
N ASN A 195 2.96 33.59 -5.99
CA ASN A 195 1.76 34.31 -5.61
C ASN A 195 0.60 33.36 -5.31
N PHE A 196 0.24 33.28 -4.02
CA PHE A 196 -0.83 32.38 -3.54
C PHE A 196 -2.20 32.72 -4.13
N GLU A 197 -2.57 34.02 -4.21
CA GLU A 197 -3.87 34.42 -4.70
C GLU A 197 -4.06 34.09 -6.19
N TYR A 198 -3.03 34.33 -6.98
CA TYR A 198 -3.04 33.99 -8.39
C TYR A 198 -3.23 32.47 -8.60
N THR A 199 -2.51 31.67 -7.84
CA THR A 199 -2.63 30.20 -7.88
C THR A 199 -4.01 29.74 -7.46
N ARG A 200 -4.51 30.26 -6.32
CA ARG A 200 -5.84 29.96 -5.83
C ARG A 200 -6.90 30.27 -6.88
N ASN A 201 -6.84 31.45 -7.50
CA ASN A 201 -7.81 31.87 -8.51
C ASN A 201 -7.74 30.99 -9.76
N ARG A 202 -6.56 30.55 -10.18
CA ARG A 202 -6.39 29.63 -11.29
C ARG A 202 -6.96 28.25 -10.99
N ILE A 203 -6.73 27.72 -9.79
CA ILE A 203 -7.28 26.44 -9.35
C ILE A 203 -8.80 26.51 -9.29
N LEU A 204 -9.34 27.53 -8.63
CA LEU A 204 -10.79 27.75 -8.56
C LEU A 204 -11.42 27.91 -9.94
N TRP A 205 -10.74 28.56 -10.86
CA TRP A 205 -11.21 28.67 -12.24
C TRP A 205 -11.19 27.31 -12.96
N ALA A 206 -10.12 26.52 -12.85
CA ALA A 206 -9.98 25.23 -13.50
C ALA A 206 -10.98 24.19 -12.97
N THR A 207 -11.37 24.30 -11.70
CA THR A 207 -12.30 23.35 -11.04
C THR A 207 -13.78 23.74 -11.21
N ARG A 208 -14.09 24.87 -11.82
CA ARG A 208 -15.48 25.29 -12.08
C ARG A 208 -16.13 24.38 -13.11
N LYS A 209 -17.38 23.98 -12.87
CA LYS A 209 -18.19 23.23 -13.84
C LYS A 209 -18.32 23.91 -15.19
N ASN A 210 -18.35 25.25 -15.19
CA ASN A 210 -18.42 26.09 -16.38
C ASN A 210 -17.38 27.22 -16.28
N PRO A 211 -16.09 26.94 -16.53
CA PRO A 211 -15.04 27.93 -16.45
C PRO A 211 -15.24 28.99 -17.55
N SER A 212 -15.20 30.26 -17.14
CA SER A 212 -15.17 31.40 -18.07
C SER A 212 -13.84 32.15 -17.90
N ILE A 213 -13.29 32.68 -18.98
CA ILE A 213 -12.09 33.51 -18.95
C ILE A 213 -12.55 34.95 -18.81
N LEU A 214 -12.35 35.56 -17.62
CA LEU A 214 -12.41 37.00 -17.37
C LEU A 214 -13.46 37.79 -18.25
N GLY A 215 -14.74 37.46 -18.10
CA GLY A 215 -15.79 38.10 -18.87
C GLY A 215 -15.90 37.69 -20.34
N VAL A 216 -15.00 36.85 -20.82
CA VAL A 216 -15.12 36.27 -22.16
C VAL A 216 -16.09 35.10 -22.08
N PRO A 217 -17.13 35.03 -22.91
CA PRO A 217 -18.05 33.89 -22.94
C PRO A 217 -17.30 32.60 -23.24
N LYS A 218 -17.69 31.49 -22.56
CA LYS A 218 -17.11 30.15 -22.78
C LYS A 218 -17.22 29.72 -24.25
N VAL A 219 -18.28 30.12 -24.90
CA VAL A 219 -18.49 29.86 -26.32
C VAL A 219 -18.30 31.22 -27.02
N LEU A 220 -17.19 31.37 -27.71
CA LEU A 220 -17.05 32.50 -28.63
C LEU A 220 -18.18 32.42 -29.65
N PRO A 221 -18.89 33.54 -29.90
CA PRO A 221 -19.90 33.55 -30.93
C PRO A 221 -19.23 33.12 -32.23
N LYS A 222 -19.85 32.11 -32.91
CA LYS A 222 -19.36 31.66 -34.21
C LYS A 222 -19.28 32.89 -35.11
N THR A 223 -18.09 33.36 -35.38
CA THR A 223 -17.88 34.40 -36.38
C THR A 223 -18.38 33.83 -37.70
N ASN A 224 -19.49 34.38 -38.18
CA ASN A 224 -20.00 34.06 -39.51
C ASN A 224 -18.91 34.44 -40.51
N LYS A 225 -18.12 33.45 -40.94
CA LYS A 225 -17.10 33.60 -41.97
C LYS A 225 -17.69 33.94 -43.39
N ASN A 226 -19.00 34.13 -43.45
CA ASN A 226 -19.70 34.34 -44.72
C ASN A 226 -20.20 35.78 -44.92
N LYS A 227 -19.35 36.76 -44.63
CA LYS A 227 -19.57 38.11 -45.16
C LYS A 227 -18.24 38.70 -45.62
N ARG A 228 -17.69 38.15 -46.65
CA ARG A 228 -16.86 38.85 -47.61
C ARG A 228 -17.47 38.60 -49.01
N LYS A 229 -18.30 39.53 -49.42
CA LYS A 229 -18.51 39.84 -50.81
C LYS A 229 -17.47 40.87 -51.21
#